data_4df0d76677e0de00c3f3d1af6ed7e6f2
#
_entry.id   4df0d76677e0de00c3f3d1af6ed7e6f2
#
_cell.length_a   1.000
_cell.length_b   1.000
_cell.length_c   1.000
_cell.angle_alpha   90.00
_cell.angle_beta   90.00
_cell.angle_gamma   90.00
#
_symmetry.space_group_name_H-M   'P 1'
#
loop_
_entity.id
_entity.type
_entity.pdbx_description
1 polymer ?
#
loop_
_entity_poly.entity_id
_entity_poly.type
_entity_poly.pdbx_seq_one_letter_code
_entity_poly.pdbx_strand_id
1 'polypeptide(L)'
;MIDSYDYEIREALHRKWLRSYHSSNSDALVINELGLLHGSNRIDVAVINNCIHGYEIKSSKDTLKRLNGQLKVYAMTLQKITFVVAPNHIDELMTSVPPWS
;
A
#
# COMPACT_ATOMS: atom_id res chain seq x y z
N MET A 1 -19.94 11.71 3.78
CA MET A 1 -18.85 10.90 3.20
C MET A 1 -19.35 9.50 2.96
N ILE A 2 -19.05 8.95 1.81
CA ILE A 2 -19.43 7.59 1.45
C ILE A 2 -18.31 6.66 1.93
N ASP A 3 -18.69 5.56 2.61
CA ASP A 3 -17.71 4.54 3.00
C ASP A 3 -17.09 3.92 1.76
N SER A 4 -15.77 3.73 1.82
CA SER A 4 -15.02 3.11 0.74
C SER A 4 -14.63 1.69 1.13
N TYR A 5 -14.80 0.75 0.22
CA TYR A 5 -14.36 -0.61 0.39
C TYR A 5 -12.98 -0.81 -0.24
N ASP A 6 -12.25 -1.79 0.28
CA ASP A 6 -10.89 -2.09 -0.19
C ASP A 6 -10.82 -2.23 -1.71
N TYR A 7 -11.71 -3.02 -2.30
CA TYR A 7 -11.65 -3.27 -3.75
C TYR A 7 -11.88 -2.01 -4.58
N GLU A 8 -12.71 -1.08 -4.08
CA GLU A 8 -12.96 0.19 -4.77
C GLU A 8 -11.72 1.08 -4.75
N ILE A 9 -11.05 1.15 -3.60
CA ILE A 9 -9.82 1.92 -3.44
C ILE A 9 -8.71 1.30 -4.31
N ARG A 10 -8.59 -0.02 -4.30
CA ARG A 10 -7.60 -0.75 -5.10
C ARG A 10 -7.80 -0.51 -6.59
N GLU A 11 -9.04 -0.58 -7.05
CA GLU A 11 -9.35 -0.30 -8.45
C GLU A 11 -8.98 1.13 -8.85
N ALA A 12 -9.32 2.10 -7.99
CA ALA A 12 -8.98 3.50 -8.25
C ALA A 12 -7.47 3.71 -8.27
N LEU A 13 -6.72 3.04 -7.38
CA LEU A 13 -5.27 3.10 -7.34
C LEU A 13 -4.68 2.63 -8.67
N HIS A 14 -5.08 1.46 -9.15
CA HIS A 14 -4.57 0.91 -10.41
C HIS A 14 -4.93 1.79 -11.60
N ARG A 15 -6.17 2.26 -11.65
CA ARG A 15 -6.68 3.03 -12.79
C ARG A 15 -6.08 4.43 -12.86
N LYS A 16 -5.91 5.11 -11.72
CA LYS A 16 -5.52 6.52 -11.70
C LYS A 16 -4.04 6.74 -11.41
N TRP A 17 -3.51 6.03 -10.41
CA TRP A 17 -2.17 6.30 -9.89
C TRP A 17 -1.11 5.38 -10.46
N LEU A 18 -1.48 4.15 -10.79
CA LEU A 18 -0.54 3.16 -11.33
C LEU A 18 -0.71 2.92 -12.82
N ARG A 19 -1.50 3.76 -13.48
CA ARG A 19 -1.81 3.60 -14.90
C ARG A 19 -0.56 3.49 -15.77
N SER A 20 0.43 4.33 -15.54
CA SER A 20 1.66 4.31 -16.32
C SER A 20 2.45 3.01 -16.17
N TYR A 21 2.36 2.37 -15.02
CA TYR A 21 3.06 1.11 -14.75
C TYR A 21 2.40 -0.08 -15.45
N HIS A 22 1.13 0.04 -15.80
CA HIS A 22 0.41 -0.98 -16.56
C HIS A 22 0.60 -0.84 -18.07
N SER A 23 1.29 0.22 -18.51
CA SER A 23 1.58 0.42 -19.91
C SER A 23 2.53 -0.65 -20.43
N SER A 24 2.34 -1.10 -21.69
CA SER A 24 3.22 -2.06 -22.33
C SER A 24 4.66 -1.54 -22.49
N ASN A 25 4.87 -0.23 -22.37
CA ASN A 25 6.19 0.38 -22.45
C ASN A 25 6.88 0.50 -21.08
N SER A 26 6.21 0.12 -20.02
CA SER A 26 6.79 0.19 -18.67
C SER A 26 7.61 -1.06 -18.37
N ASP A 27 8.79 -0.87 -17.78
CA ASP A 27 9.62 -1.95 -17.26
C ASP A 27 9.23 -2.33 -15.84
N ALA A 28 8.30 -1.62 -15.23
CA ALA A 28 7.85 -1.89 -13.87
C ALA A 28 6.94 -3.12 -13.83
N LEU A 29 7.07 -3.89 -12.75
CA LEU A 29 6.20 -5.03 -12.48
C LEU A 29 5.23 -4.63 -11.37
N VAL A 30 3.93 -4.79 -11.61
CA VAL A 30 2.89 -4.50 -10.62
C VAL A 30 2.33 -5.83 -10.10
N ILE A 31 2.45 -6.06 -8.80
CA ILE A 31 2.03 -7.30 -8.16
C ILE A 31 1.01 -6.99 -7.06
N ASN A 32 -0.14 -7.66 -7.11
CA ASN A 32 -1.13 -7.60 -6.03
C ASN A 32 -0.80 -8.66 -4.98
N GLU A 33 -1.02 -8.33 -3.73
CA GLU A 33 -0.88 -9.25 -2.60
C GLU A 33 0.51 -9.90 -2.53
N LEU A 34 1.57 -9.08 -2.60
CA LEU A 34 2.93 -9.59 -2.50
C LEU A 34 3.24 -10.01 -1.07
N GLY A 35 3.63 -11.27 -0.90
CA GLY A 35 4.06 -11.80 0.40
C GLY A 35 5.45 -11.31 0.78
N LEU A 36 5.62 -10.95 2.06
CA LEU A 36 6.87 -10.46 2.63
C LEU A 36 7.26 -11.34 3.82
N LEU A 37 8.56 -11.57 4.01
CA LEU A 37 9.09 -12.39 5.10
C LEU A 37 8.38 -13.75 5.19
N HIS A 38 8.53 -14.54 4.14
CA HIS A 38 7.93 -15.88 4.04
C HIS A 38 6.40 -15.88 4.17
N GLY A 39 5.77 -14.78 3.76
CA GLY A 39 4.32 -14.65 3.79
C GLY A 39 3.73 -14.27 5.13
N SER A 40 4.56 -13.88 6.11
CA SER A 40 4.07 -13.40 7.41
C SER A 40 3.24 -12.12 7.27
N ASN A 41 3.50 -11.34 6.24
CA ASN A 41 2.74 -10.16 5.88
C ASN A 41 2.55 -10.11 4.37
N ARG A 42 1.53 -9.37 3.92
CA ARG A 42 1.29 -9.10 2.51
C ARG A 42 1.11 -7.62 2.31
N ILE A 43 1.77 -7.08 1.29
CA ILE A 43 1.51 -5.72 0.85
C ILE A 43 0.43 -5.76 -0.23
N ASP A 44 -0.54 -4.87 -0.16
CA ASP A 44 -1.71 -4.93 -1.06
C ASP A 44 -1.32 -4.80 -2.53
N VAL A 45 -0.46 -3.84 -2.85
CA VAL A 45 0.07 -3.66 -4.21
C VAL A 45 1.54 -3.32 -4.11
N ALA A 46 2.36 -3.92 -4.95
CA ALA A 46 3.77 -3.59 -5.05
C ALA A 46 4.12 -3.23 -6.48
N VAL A 47 4.88 -2.17 -6.65
CA VAL A 47 5.48 -1.79 -7.93
C VAL A 47 6.98 -2.05 -7.83
N ILE A 48 7.46 -2.98 -8.63
CA ILE A 48 8.87 -3.36 -8.66
C ILE A 48 9.50 -2.80 -9.93
N ASN A 49 10.47 -1.93 -9.73
CA ASN A 49 11.27 -1.34 -10.78
C ASN A 49 12.73 -1.48 -10.34
N ASN A 50 13.46 -0.39 -10.12
CA ASN A 50 14.79 -0.49 -9.52
C ASN A 50 14.73 -0.74 -8.00
N CYS A 51 13.56 -0.51 -7.41
CA CYS A 51 13.30 -0.75 -5.99
C CYS A 51 11.87 -1.26 -5.84
N ILE A 52 11.50 -1.62 -4.62
CA ILE A 52 10.14 -2.08 -4.31
C ILE A 52 9.40 -0.96 -3.62
N HIS A 53 8.36 -0.45 -4.28
CA HIS A 53 7.44 0.53 -3.72
C HIS A 53 6.13 -0.18 -3.37
N GLY A 54 5.82 -0.29 -2.08
CA GLY A 54 4.59 -0.91 -1.63
C GLY A 54 3.47 0.11 -1.47
N TYR A 55 2.24 -0.35 -1.70
CA TYR A 55 1.03 0.44 -1.48
C TYR A 55 0.13 -0.37 -0.55
N GLU A 56 -0.17 0.20 0.59
CA GLU A 56 -1.04 -0.44 1.58
C GLU A 56 -2.36 0.30 1.64
N ILE A 57 -3.46 -0.44 1.49
CA ILE A 57 -4.80 0.12 1.44
C ILE A 57 -5.49 -0.05 2.79
N LYS A 58 -6.02 1.03 3.35
CA LYS A 58 -6.82 1.01 4.57
C LYS A 58 -8.16 1.68 4.30
N SER A 59 -9.19 0.87 4.07
CA SER A 59 -10.54 1.37 3.82
C SER A 59 -11.19 1.87 5.12
N SER A 60 -12.35 2.52 5.01
CA SER A 60 -13.07 3.01 6.18
C SER A 60 -13.49 1.90 7.15
N LYS A 61 -13.58 0.66 6.66
CA LYS A 61 -13.95 -0.50 7.47
C LYS A 61 -12.78 -1.17 8.18
N ASP A 62 -11.55 -0.85 7.80
CA ASP A 62 -10.36 -1.42 8.41
C ASP A 62 -10.04 -0.78 9.75
N THR A 63 -9.16 -1.43 10.52
CA THR A 63 -8.58 -0.87 11.73
C THR A 63 -7.07 -0.75 11.54
N LEU A 64 -6.43 0.09 12.35
CA LEU A 64 -4.99 0.26 12.32
C LEU A 64 -4.28 -0.55 13.43
N LYS A 65 -4.94 -1.54 14.00
CA LYS A 65 -4.40 -2.34 15.12
C LYS A 65 -3.09 -3.05 14.78
N ARG A 66 -2.94 -3.48 13.52
CA ARG A 66 -1.77 -4.24 13.08
C ARG A 66 -0.67 -3.34 12.51
N LEU A 67 -0.89 -2.04 12.49
CA LEU A 67 -0.01 -1.12 11.78
C LEU A 67 1.44 -1.19 12.26
N ASN A 68 1.68 -1.21 13.57
CA ASN A 68 3.05 -1.24 14.10
C ASN A 68 3.82 -2.48 13.64
N GLY A 69 3.19 -3.64 13.65
CA GLY A 69 3.81 -4.86 13.15
C GLY A 69 4.07 -4.82 11.67
N GLN A 70 3.12 -4.29 10.90
CA GLN A 70 3.26 -4.13 9.46
C GLN A 70 4.42 -3.19 9.11
N LEU A 71 4.53 -2.05 9.82
CA LEU A 71 5.59 -1.08 9.57
C LEU A 71 6.98 -1.68 9.76
N LYS A 72 7.16 -2.54 10.75
CA LYS A 72 8.44 -3.21 10.99
C LYS A 72 8.83 -4.08 9.79
N VAL A 73 7.90 -4.84 9.26
CA VAL A 73 8.13 -5.70 8.08
C VAL A 73 8.43 -4.84 6.86
N TYR A 74 7.65 -3.79 6.65
CA TYR A 74 7.83 -2.91 5.49
C TYR A 74 9.19 -2.21 5.52
N ALA A 75 9.62 -1.77 6.69
CA ALA A 75 10.93 -1.12 6.85
C ALA A 75 12.09 -2.05 6.48
N MET A 76 11.94 -3.36 6.71
CA MET A 76 12.96 -4.34 6.39
C MET A 76 12.94 -4.78 4.92
N THR A 77 11.81 -4.67 4.25
CA THR A 77 11.61 -5.32 2.95
C THR A 77 11.35 -4.35 1.79
N LEU A 78 10.84 -3.15 2.06
CA LEU A 78 10.46 -2.19 1.04
C LEU A 78 11.38 -0.97 1.08
N GLN A 79 11.69 -0.40 -0.08
CA GLN A 79 12.40 0.87 -0.19
C GLN A 79 11.47 2.05 0.06
N LYS A 80 10.19 1.89 -0.29
CA LYS A 80 9.20 2.95 -0.10
C LYS A 80 7.84 2.33 0.16
N ILE A 81 7.04 3.00 0.98
CA ILE A 81 5.65 2.62 1.25
C ILE A 81 4.75 3.83 1.11
N THR A 82 3.60 3.65 0.47
CA THR A 82 2.54 4.65 0.36
C THR A 82 1.26 4.07 0.94
N PHE A 83 0.63 4.81 1.83
CA PHE A 83 -0.65 4.42 2.39
C PHE A 83 -1.77 5.10 1.62
N VAL A 84 -2.74 4.30 1.17
CA VAL A 84 -3.94 4.79 0.49
C VAL A 84 -5.08 4.54 1.44
N VAL A 85 -5.55 5.60 2.12
CA VAL A 85 -6.43 5.44 3.28
C VAL A 85 -7.71 6.23 3.14
N ALA A 86 -8.77 5.71 3.77
CA ALA A 86 -10.00 6.45 3.94
C ALA A 86 -9.77 7.61 4.94
N PRO A 87 -10.52 8.72 4.80
CA PRO A 87 -10.30 9.91 5.64
C PRO A 87 -10.36 9.67 7.14
N ASN A 88 -11.14 8.69 7.61
CA ASN A 88 -11.27 8.39 9.02
C ASN A 88 -9.97 7.86 9.67
N HIS A 89 -8.97 7.47 8.85
CA HIS A 89 -7.70 6.96 9.36
C HIS A 89 -6.56 7.97 9.33
N ILE A 90 -6.76 9.13 8.71
CA ILE A 90 -5.67 10.07 8.44
C ILE A 90 -4.95 10.51 9.71
N ASP A 91 -5.69 10.96 10.71
CA ASP A 91 -5.07 11.52 11.93
C ASP A 91 -4.24 10.47 12.68
N GLU A 92 -4.79 9.28 12.88
CA GLU A 92 -4.09 8.20 13.56
C GLU A 92 -2.86 7.76 12.77
N LEU A 93 -3.01 7.65 11.45
CA LEU A 93 -1.93 7.22 10.58
C LEU A 93 -0.76 8.22 10.59
N MET A 94 -1.06 9.51 10.55
CA MET A 94 -0.03 10.56 10.52
C MET A 94 0.84 10.55 11.77
N THR A 95 0.34 10.08 12.90
CA THR A 95 1.12 9.98 14.13
C THR A 95 1.95 8.69 14.19
N SER A 96 1.68 7.72 13.34
CA SER A 96 2.29 6.39 13.39
C SER A 96 3.28 6.14 12.26
N VAL A 97 3.14 6.81 11.13
CA VAL A 97 3.92 6.53 9.92
C VAL A 97 5.31 7.18 10.01
N PRO A 98 6.38 6.42 9.70
CA PRO A 98 7.73 6.98 9.70
C PRO A 98 7.94 7.98 8.56
N PRO A 99 8.95 8.89 8.70
CA PRO A 99 9.20 9.94 7.69
C PRO A 99 9.53 9.43 6.29
N TRP A 100 10.04 8.19 6.17
CA TRP A 100 10.39 7.63 4.86
C TRP A 100 9.16 7.15 4.06
N SER A 101 7.99 7.18 4.66
CA SER A 101 6.75 6.67 4.04
C SER A 101 6.15 7.63 3.03
#